data_e11543fc832f9207f655cf5d4be79ca5
#
_entry.id   e11543fc832f9207f655cf5d4be79ca5
#
_cell.length_a   1.000
_cell.length_b   1.000
_cell.length_c   1.000
_cell.angle_alpha   90.00
_cell.angle_beta   90.00
_cell.angle_gamma   90.00
#
_symmetry.space_group_name_H-M   'P 1'
#
loop_
_entity.id
_entity.type
_entity.pdbx_description
1 polymer ?
#
loop_
_entity_poly.entity_id
_entity_poly.type
_entity_poly.pdbx_seq_one_letter_code
_entity_poly.pdbx_strand_id
1 'polypeptide(L)'
;MIKSAVSSSPTRRSLLATAAAAGAFGLVLLAAPCSAQTVPAAEASVISPLAAKLGAAAEDNAVHPLRKETPMTHKENTMTQLDSVQRDMALSTATTAVRPFRINVPEEALVDLRRRIAATRWPAKETVPDQSQGVQLAKIQELVRSWGTDYDWRKVEAKLNALPQFVTEIDGLDMQFIHVRSRHPNALPLIITHGWPGSILELVKAIGPLTDPTAYGGRAEDAFDVVIPSMPGYGFSGKPQSSGWGPDRIARAWDVLMKRLGYTRYVSQGGDWASVVADAMGRQAPVGLLGIHVNMPATVPPEVAKALNNGDPAPAGLSDVEKAAFESLNNLYKKGGGYAAMMVTRPQTVGYGLADSPAGQAAWMYDKFAAWTYSGGDPERSLTKDEMLDDITLYWLTNSATSSAQLYWENNNNFKAVEQKTAEISVPVAVTVFPGEIYRAPPSWTERSYHKLIYFNEVDKGGHFAAWEQPQLFAEEMRAAFRSLR
;
A
#
# COMPACT_ATOMS: atom_id res chain seq x y z
N MET A 1 -51.96 41.62 -35.51
CA MET A 1 -51.62 42.56 -36.63
C MET A 1 -50.11 42.46 -36.79
N ILE A 2 -49.76 41.85 -37.86
CA ILE A 2 -48.96 42.30 -38.99
C ILE A 2 -47.46 42.23 -38.74
N LYS A 3 -46.85 41.22 -39.28
CA LYS A 3 -46.03 41.04 -40.52
C LYS A 3 -44.56 41.43 -40.28
N SER A 4 -43.70 40.53 -40.46
CA SER A 4 -42.97 40.03 -41.68
C SER A 4 -41.76 40.92 -41.96
N ALA A 5 -40.66 40.57 -42.44
CA ALA A 5 -40.12 39.45 -43.19
C ALA A 5 -38.61 39.69 -43.38
N VAL A 6 -37.85 38.69 -43.47
CA VAL A 6 -37.13 38.14 -44.62
C VAL A 6 -35.79 38.78 -45.02
N SER A 7 -34.79 37.90 -45.14
CA SER A 7 -33.78 37.79 -46.20
C SER A 7 -32.55 38.68 -46.05
N SER A 8 -31.30 38.23 -46.24
CA SER A 8 -30.70 37.23 -47.14
C SER A 8 -29.18 37.11 -46.85
N SER A 9 -28.66 35.96 -47.03
CA SER A 9 -27.23 35.74 -47.40
C SER A 9 -27.05 36.18 -48.85
N PRO A 10 -25.85 36.27 -49.46
CA PRO A 10 -24.70 35.41 -49.32
C PRO A 10 -23.28 36.01 -49.62
N THR A 11 -22.28 35.11 -49.69
CA THR A 11 -21.08 35.01 -50.56
C THR A 11 -19.71 35.26 -49.93
N ARG A 12 -18.98 34.15 -49.84
CA ARG A 12 -17.69 33.73 -50.44
C ARG A 12 -16.62 34.76 -50.73
N ARG A 13 -15.41 34.48 -50.20
CA ARG A 13 -14.09 34.26 -50.86
C ARG A 13 -13.01 34.34 -49.79
N SER A 14 -12.29 33.30 -49.48
CA SER A 14 -11.11 32.62 -50.08
C SER A 14 -9.78 33.38 -49.96
N LEU A 15 -8.78 32.59 -49.52
CA LEU A 15 -7.32 32.75 -49.64
C LEU A 15 -6.66 33.56 -48.50
N LEU A 16 -5.73 32.99 -47.73
CA LEU A 16 -4.41 32.46 -48.10
C LEU A 16 -3.77 31.71 -46.94
N ALA A 17 -3.13 30.61 -47.28
CA ALA A 17 -2.28 29.81 -46.42
C ALA A 17 -1.00 30.57 -46.07
N THR A 18 -0.55 30.38 -44.84
CA THR A 18 0.89 30.53 -44.51
C THR A 18 1.27 29.40 -43.55
N ALA A 19 2.08 28.52 -44.07
CA ALA A 19 2.72 27.46 -43.32
C ALA A 19 3.82 28.03 -42.42
N ALA A 20 3.81 27.67 -41.15
CA ALA A 20 4.96 27.81 -40.30
C ALA A 20 5.21 26.43 -39.65
N ALA A 21 6.26 25.77 -40.10
CA ALA A 21 6.79 24.56 -39.53
C ALA A 21 7.31 24.81 -38.12
N ALA A 22 6.82 24.08 -37.14
CA ALA A 22 7.48 23.95 -35.86
C ALA A 22 7.80 22.46 -35.66
N GLY A 23 9.07 22.19 -35.50
CA GLY A 23 9.64 20.86 -35.47
C GLY A 23 9.17 20.00 -34.30
N ALA A 24 8.76 18.82 -34.66
CA ALA A 24 8.58 17.71 -33.76
C ALA A 24 9.94 17.13 -33.36
N PHE A 25 10.33 17.28 -32.10
CA PHE A 25 11.36 16.43 -31.51
C PHE A 25 10.68 15.16 -31.00
N GLY A 26 10.61 14.17 -31.88
CA GLY A 26 10.28 12.81 -31.52
C GLY A 26 11.52 12.13 -30.95
N LEU A 27 11.53 11.85 -29.65
CA LEU A 27 12.52 10.96 -29.05
C LEU A 27 12.04 9.52 -29.25
N VAL A 28 12.52 8.89 -30.33
CA VAL A 28 12.36 7.47 -30.54
C VAL A 28 13.43 6.76 -29.72
N LEU A 29 13.04 6.13 -28.63
CA LEU A 29 13.85 5.15 -27.91
C LEU A 29 13.72 3.81 -28.64
N LEU A 30 14.63 3.55 -29.55
CA LEU A 30 14.86 2.23 -30.12
C LEU A 30 15.51 1.32 -29.04
N ALA A 31 14.75 0.37 -28.54
CA ALA A 31 15.28 -0.75 -27.78
C ALA A 31 15.93 -1.73 -28.76
N ALA A 32 17.26 -1.80 -28.79
CA ALA A 32 18.01 -2.86 -29.45
C ALA A 32 18.09 -4.11 -28.53
N PRO A 33 17.98 -5.34 -29.08
CA PRO A 33 18.13 -6.53 -28.26
C PRO A 33 19.61 -6.72 -27.87
N CYS A 34 19.86 -6.92 -26.59
CA CYS A 34 21.19 -7.28 -26.09
C CYS A 34 21.44 -8.75 -26.36
N SER A 35 22.20 -9.04 -27.41
CA SER A 35 22.80 -10.36 -27.65
C SER A 35 24.01 -10.51 -26.73
N ALA A 36 24.06 -11.62 -26.00
CA ALA A 36 25.19 -12.02 -25.19
C ALA A 36 26.41 -12.27 -26.08
N GLN A 37 27.43 -11.44 -25.91
CA GLN A 37 28.77 -11.70 -26.41
C GLN A 37 29.65 -12.13 -25.23
N THR A 38 30.14 -13.36 -25.36
CA THR A 38 31.22 -13.93 -24.54
C THR A 38 32.51 -13.15 -24.80
N VAL A 39 33.12 -12.62 -23.72
CA VAL A 39 34.45 -12.00 -23.75
C VAL A 39 35.48 -13.04 -23.30
N PRO A 40 36.58 -13.24 -24.04
CA PRO A 40 37.65 -14.16 -23.63
C PRO A 40 38.53 -13.50 -22.55
N ALA A 41 39.01 -14.35 -21.64
CA ALA A 41 39.96 -13.98 -20.62
C ALA A 41 41.33 -13.62 -21.23
N ALA A 42 41.85 -12.45 -20.93
CA ALA A 42 43.28 -12.14 -21.06
C ALA A 42 43.67 -11.00 -20.09
N GLU A 43 44.57 -11.37 -19.20
CA GLU A 43 45.69 -10.65 -18.61
C GLU A 43 45.46 -9.52 -17.60
N ALA A 44 45.96 -9.90 -16.44
CA ALA A 44 46.29 -9.06 -15.31
C ALA A 44 47.39 -8.02 -15.64
N SER A 45 47.29 -6.86 -15.10
CA SER A 45 48.33 -6.14 -14.30
C SER A 45 48.00 -4.65 -14.29
N VAL A 46 47.75 -4.12 -13.16
CA VAL A 46 48.37 -2.95 -12.56
C VAL A 46 47.72 -2.74 -11.19
N ILE A 47 48.34 -3.28 -10.15
CA ILE A 47 48.07 -2.92 -8.77
C ILE A 47 49.14 -1.86 -8.40
N SER A 48 48.71 -0.67 -8.12
CA SER A 48 49.48 0.39 -7.52
C SER A 48 49.69 0.16 -6.01
N PRO A 49 50.88 0.52 -5.46
CA PRO A 49 51.30 0.06 -4.14
C PRO A 49 50.90 1.03 -3.01
N LEU A 50 49.91 0.64 -2.22
CA LEU A 50 49.66 1.34 -0.93
C LEU A 50 49.37 0.36 0.23
N ALA A 51 50.08 -0.78 0.28
CA ALA A 51 49.98 -1.72 1.38
C ALA A 51 51.35 -2.27 1.82
N ALA A 52 52.31 -1.34 1.93
CA ALA A 52 53.64 -1.72 2.42
C ALA A 52 54.08 -0.71 3.47
N LYS A 53 53.45 -0.75 4.65
CA LYS A 53 54.00 -0.23 5.91
C LYS A 53 53.09 -0.68 7.05
N LEU A 54 53.34 -1.88 7.55
CA LEU A 54 53.04 -2.34 8.90
C LEU A 54 53.32 -3.86 8.95
N GLY A 55 54.58 -4.19 9.06
CA GLY A 55 54.98 -5.55 9.21
C GLY A 55 56.48 -5.64 9.45
N ALA A 56 56.90 -5.38 10.66
CA ALA A 56 58.19 -5.83 11.19
C ALA A 56 58.24 -5.52 12.68
N ALA A 57 57.95 -6.52 13.52
CA ALA A 57 58.55 -6.65 14.85
C ALA A 57 58.30 -8.11 15.32
N ALA A 58 59.36 -8.89 15.14
CA ALA A 58 60.08 -9.68 16.11
C ALA A 58 59.42 -10.95 16.60
N GLU A 59 60.00 -12.02 16.09
CA GLU A 59 60.07 -13.34 16.74
C GLU A 59 60.71 -13.16 18.14
N ASP A 60 60.10 -13.73 19.15
CA ASP A 60 60.86 -14.29 20.27
C ASP A 60 60.23 -15.57 20.81
N ASN A 61 61.03 -16.59 20.81
CA ASN A 61 60.74 -17.94 21.24
C ASN A 61 60.64 -18.00 22.77
N ALA A 62 59.52 -18.43 23.30
CA ALA A 62 59.47 -18.98 24.64
C ALA A 62 58.57 -20.24 24.69
N VAL A 63 59.22 -21.38 24.78
CA VAL A 63 58.65 -22.68 25.06
C VAL A 63 57.99 -22.66 26.42
N HIS A 64 56.69 -22.83 26.54
CA HIS A 64 55.99 -23.13 27.79
C HIS A 64 55.33 -24.51 27.71
N PRO A 65 55.35 -25.25 28.80
CA PRO A 65 55.03 -26.69 28.81
C PRO A 65 53.53 -26.93 28.71
N LEU A 66 53.21 -28.01 27.99
CA LEU A 66 51.88 -28.60 27.84
C LEU A 66 51.14 -28.72 29.17
N ARG A 67 50.11 -27.90 29.36
CA ARG A 67 49.07 -28.17 30.36
C ARG A 67 48.26 -29.37 29.88
N LYS A 68 48.22 -30.42 30.70
CA LYS A 68 47.33 -31.57 30.53
C LYS A 68 45.90 -31.07 30.58
N GLU A 69 45.21 -31.13 29.46
CA GLU A 69 43.75 -30.97 29.42
C GLU A 69 43.12 -32.17 30.13
N THR A 70 42.42 -31.92 31.18
CA THR A 70 41.55 -32.89 31.85
C THR A 70 40.33 -33.06 30.92
N PRO A 71 39.88 -34.28 30.58
CA PRO A 71 38.69 -34.44 29.73
C PRO A 71 37.46 -33.93 30.49
N MET A 72 36.86 -32.86 30.01
CA MET A 72 35.52 -32.45 30.44
C MET A 72 34.55 -33.60 30.19
N THR A 73 33.86 -34.00 31.21
CA THR A 73 32.92 -35.10 31.16
C THR A 73 31.76 -34.78 30.22
N HIS A 74 31.32 -35.74 29.41
CA HIS A 74 30.21 -35.64 28.45
C HIS A 74 28.89 -35.07 29.03
N LYS A 75 28.77 -35.02 30.37
CA LYS A 75 27.63 -34.46 31.10
C LYS A 75 27.60 -32.94 31.13
N GLU A 76 28.74 -32.24 31.22
CA GLU A 76 28.79 -30.78 31.26
C GLU A 76 28.52 -30.16 29.92
N ASN A 77 28.97 -30.78 28.80
CA ASN A 77 28.67 -30.32 27.45
C ASN A 77 27.17 -30.46 27.09
N THR A 78 26.50 -31.50 27.62
CA THR A 78 25.08 -31.73 27.36
C THR A 78 24.20 -30.74 28.17
N MET A 79 24.59 -30.38 29.39
CA MET A 79 23.87 -29.38 30.21
C MET A 79 24.01 -27.98 29.61
N THR A 80 25.17 -27.58 29.12
CA THR A 80 25.40 -26.27 28.53
C THR A 80 24.63 -26.11 27.17
N GLN A 81 24.53 -27.19 26.39
CA GLN A 81 23.72 -27.22 25.17
C GLN A 81 22.21 -27.18 25.47
N LEU A 82 21.73 -27.88 26.47
CA LEU A 82 20.34 -27.85 26.91
C LEU A 82 19.95 -26.47 27.44
N ASP A 83 20.81 -25.82 28.21
CA ASP A 83 20.59 -24.46 28.72
C ASP A 83 20.59 -23.42 27.60
N SER A 84 21.43 -23.54 26.56
CA SER A 84 21.41 -22.65 25.39
C SER A 84 20.16 -22.86 24.57
N VAL A 85 19.74 -24.09 24.28
CA VAL A 85 18.50 -24.41 23.56
C VAL A 85 17.27 -23.92 24.34
N GLN A 86 17.25 -24.08 25.67
CA GLN A 86 16.15 -23.57 26.51
C GLN A 86 16.13 -22.04 26.54
N ARG A 87 17.27 -21.36 26.56
CA ARG A 87 17.34 -19.89 26.42
C ARG A 87 16.90 -19.41 25.05
N ASP A 88 17.33 -20.06 24.00
CA ASP A 88 16.93 -19.74 22.63
C ASP A 88 15.42 -19.99 22.39
N MET A 89 14.88 -21.08 22.95
CA MET A 89 13.45 -21.35 22.95
C MET A 89 12.65 -20.31 23.77
N ALA A 90 13.18 -19.91 24.96
CA ALA A 90 12.52 -18.89 25.77
C ALA A 90 12.58 -17.50 25.14
N LEU A 91 13.70 -17.14 24.50
CA LEU A 91 13.81 -15.92 23.70
C LEU A 91 12.87 -15.95 22.49
N SER A 92 12.82 -17.05 21.74
CA SER A 92 11.93 -17.25 20.61
C SER A 92 10.45 -17.18 21.01
N THR A 93 10.06 -17.78 22.13
CA THR A 93 8.69 -17.69 22.64
C THR A 93 8.34 -16.30 23.16
N ALA A 94 9.30 -15.54 23.70
CA ALA A 94 9.07 -14.17 24.16
C ALA A 94 8.87 -13.20 22.99
N THR A 95 9.59 -13.37 21.88
CA THR A 95 9.46 -12.50 20.70
C THR A 95 8.20 -12.79 19.89
N THR A 96 7.77 -14.04 19.83
CA THR A 96 6.54 -14.45 19.12
C THR A 96 5.26 -14.21 19.94
N ALA A 97 5.34 -13.86 21.22
CA ALA A 97 4.17 -13.56 22.03
C ALA A 97 3.41 -12.33 21.51
N VAL A 98 2.08 -12.37 21.63
CA VAL A 98 1.23 -11.20 21.40
C VAL A 98 1.33 -10.29 22.63
N ARG A 99 1.92 -9.11 22.44
CA ARG A 99 2.20 -8.13 23.51
C ARG A 99 1.32 -6.90 23.33
N PRO A 100 0.79 -6.29 24.39
CA PRO A 100 0.11 -5.01 24.30
C PRO A 100 1.01 -3.95 23.67
N PHE A 101 0.45 -3.11 22.83
CA PHE A 101 1.13 -1.99 22.20
C PHE A 101 0.41 -0.68 22.55
N ARG A 102 1.17 0.37 22.78
CA ARG A 102 0.69 1.71 23.03
C ARG A 102 1.53 2.72 22.28
N ILE A 103 0.88 3.60 21.55
CA ILE A 103 1.52 4.71 20.87
C ILE A 103 1.96 5.75 21.91
N ASN A 104 3.21 6.16 21.83
CA ASN A 104 3.77 7.21 22.68
C ASN A 104 4.82 7.99 21.87
N VAL A 105 4.36 8.99 21.14
CA VAL A 105 5.26 9.83 20.33
C VAL A 105 5.94 10.85 21.24
N PRO A 106 7.29 10.95 21.24
CA PRO A 106 8.01 11.96 22.01
C PRO A 106 7.62 13.39 21.58
N GLU A 107 7.50 14.31 22.52
CA GLU A 107 7.12 15.71 22.21
C GLU A 107 8.16 16.37 21.29
N GLU A 108 9.43 15.98 21.43
CA GLU A 108 10.53 16.47 20.58
C GLU A 108 10.30 16.20 19.11
N ALA A 109 9.67 15.06 18.76
CA ALA A 109 9.32 14.72 17.38
C ALA A 109 8.24 15.67 16.81
N LEU A 110 7.27 16.05 17.63
CA LEU A 110 6.24 17.01 17.25
C LEU A 110 6.79 18.44 17.13
N VAL A 111 7.69 18.81 18.03
CA VAL A 111 8.41 20.10 17.97
C VAL A 111 9.28 20.16 16.71
N ASP A 112 10.02 19.10 16.38
CA ASP A 112 10.84 19.04 15.14
C ASP A 112 9.96 19.13 13.89
N LEU A 113 8.83 18.45 13.86
CA LEU A 113 7.87 18.55 12.78
C LEU A 113 7.39 19.99 12.56
N ARG A 114 6.95 20.67 13.61
CA ARG A 114 6.52 22.08 13.53
C ARG A 114 7.64 23.01 13.05
N ARG A 115 8.86 22.78 13.55
CA ARG A 115 10.05 23.54 13.12
C ARG A 115 10.31 23.35 11.63
N ARG A 116 10.23 22.11 11.11
CA ARG A 116 10.44 21.82 9.67
C ARG A 116 9.33 22.40 8.81
N ILE A 117 8.08 22.34 9.27
CA ILE A 117 6.95 23.00 8.60
C ILE A 117 7.20 24.50 8.46
N ALA A 118 7.62 25.19 9.53
CA ALA A 118 7.93 26.61 9.51
C ALA A 118 9.11 26.98 8.60
N ALA A 119 10.03 26.04 8.37
CA ALA A 119 11.19 26.22 7.51
C ALA A 119 10.95 25.79 6.05
N THR A 120 9.74 25.48 5.66
CA THR A 120 9.40 24.99 4.31
C THR A 120 9.80 26.02 3.24
N ARG A 121 10.57 25.56 2.24
CA ARG A 121 10.83 26.30 1.02
C ARG A 121 9.80 25.92 -0.02
N TRP A 122 8.95 26.87 -0.36
CA TRP A 122 7.89 26.65 -1.35
C TRP A 122 8.43 26.71 -2.78
N PRO A 123 7.97 25.85 -3.70
CA PRO A 123 8.27 25.95 -5.11
C PRO A 123 7.53 27.14 -5.75
N ALA A 124 7.84 27.41 -7.00
CA ALA A 124 7.02 28.30 -7.81
C ALA A 124 5.61 27.72 -7.98
N LYS A 125 4.63 28.59 -8.18
CA LYS A 125 3.26 28.21 -8.46
C LYS A 125 3.16 27.42 -9.76
N GLU A 126 2.22 26.47 -9.84
CA GLU A 126 1.82 25.78 -11.06
C GLU A 126 1.43 26.77 -12.18
N THR A 127 1.65 26.40 -13.44
CA THR A 127 1.36 27.26 -14.62
C THR A 127 0.01 26.99 -15.26
N VAL A 128 -0.77 26.04 -14.70
CA VAL A 128 -2.10 25.65 -15.15
C VAL A 128 -3.15 26.00 -14.09
N PRO A 129 -4.42 26.22 -14.48
CA PRO A 129 -5.47 26.59 -13.52
C PRO A 129 -6.06 25.39 -12.76
N ASP A 130 -5.69 24.16 -13.12
CA ASP A 130 -6.21 22.91 -12.58
C ASP A 130 -5.12 22.06 -11.90
N GLN A 131 -5.42 20.80 -11.61
CA GLN A 131 -4.51 19.84 -10.95
C GLN A 131 -3.71 18.99 -11.95
N SER A 132 -3.68 19.32 -13.23
CA SER A 132 -3.00 18.52 -14.26
C SER A 132 -1.46 18.48 -14.10
N GLN A 133 -0.88 19.44 -13.36
CA GLN A 133 0.53 19.45 -12.95
C GLN A 133 0.75 18.92 -11.51
N GLY A 134 -0.27 18.38 -10.86
CA GLY A 134 -0.25 17.92 -9.48
C GLY A 134 -0.97 18.86 -8.52
N VAL A 135 -0.69 18.74 -7.22
CA VAL A 135 -1.35 19.54 -6.17
C VAL A 135 -1.05 21.02 -6.35
N GLN A 136 -2.10 21.85 -6.36
CA GLN A 136 -1.95 23.29 -6.43
C GLN A 136 -1.26 23.87 -5.18
N LEU A 137 -0.31 24.78 -5.39
CA LEU A 137 0.49 25.39 -4.32
C LEU A 137 -0.38 25.98 -3.19
N ALA A 138 -1.46 26.67 -3.54
CA ALA A 138 -2.34 27.29 -2.54
C ALA A 138 -3.02 26.26 -1.62
N LYS A 139 -3.41 25.09 -2.16
CA LYS A 139 -4.05 24.01 -1.39
C LYS A 139 -3.08 23.39 -0.39
N ILE A 140 -1.88 23.07 -0.86
CA ILE A 140 -0.88 22.46 0.04
C ILE A 140 -0.34 23.45 1.08
N GLN A 141 -0.23 24.74 0.75
CA GLN A 141 0.13 25.77 1.72
C GLN A 141 -0.92 25.90 2.82
N GLU A 142 -2.20 25.82 2.48
CA GLU A 142 -3.30 25.84 3.46
C GLU A 142 -3.25 24.63 4.38
N LEU A 143 -3.11 23.40 3.80
CA LEU A 143 -3.01 22.18 4.59
C LEU A 143 -1.82 22.20 5.54
N VAL A 144 -0.63 22.54 5.03
CA VAL A 144 0.61 22.56 5.81
C VAL A 144 0.60 23.67 6.88
N ARG A 145 -0.03 24.81 6.61
CA ARG A 145 -0.26 25.83 7.62
C ARG A 145 -1.12 25.28 8.78
N SER A 146 -2.27 24.67 8.46
CA SER A 146 -3.13 24.05 9.48
C SER A 146 -2.38 22.96 10.25
N TRP A 147 -1.53 22.18 9.58
CA TRP A 147 -0.69 21.14 10.21
C TRP A 147 0.28 21.73 11.23
N GLY A 148 0.86 22.90 10.94
CA GLY A 148 1.81 23.57 11.83
C GLY A 148 1.18 24.36 12.98
N THR A 149 -0.12 24.75 12.87
CA THR A 149 -0.79 25.66 13.84
C THR A 149 -1.93 25.03 14.59
N ASP A 150 -2.91 24.46 13.90
CA ASP A 150 -4.20 24.09 14.47
C ASP A 150 -4.31 22.58 14.75
N TYR A 151 -3.52 21.77 14.05
CA TYR A 151 -3.55 20.32 14.17
C TYR A 151 -2.85 19.83 15.44
N ASP A 152 -3.48 18.84 16.09
CA ASP A 152 -2.98 18.23 17.32
C ASP A 152 -2.94 16.70 17.21
N TRP A 153 -1.74 16.14 17.01
CA TRP A 153 -1.48 14.70 16.99
C TRP A 153 -2.00 13.97 18.23
N ARG A 154 -1.98 14.63 19.41
CA ARG A 154 -2.39 13.98 20.66
C ARG A 154 -3.83 13.49 20.64
N LYS A 155 -4.70 14.12 19.82
CA LYS A 155 -6.10 13.68 19.66
C LYS A 155 -6.19 12.31 18.99
N VAL A 156 -5.48 12.09 17.86
CA VAL A 156 -5.50 10.80 17.18
C VAL A 156 -4.69 9.74 17.94
N GLU A 157 -3.60 10.12 18.58
CA GLU A 157 -2.84 9.23 19.47
C GLU A 157 -3.72 8.71 20.60
N ALA A 158 -4.49 9.58 21.25
CA ALA A 158 -5.45 9.19 22.30
C ALA A 158 -6.57 8.29 21.73
N LYS A 159 -7.12 8.63 20.56
CA LYS A 159 -8.15 7.84 19.87
C LYS A 159 -7.65 6.44 19.53
N LEU A 160 -6.46 6.31 18.97
CA LEU A 160 -5.86 5.02 18.67
C LEU A 160 -5.53 4.24 19.95
N ASN A 161 -5.01 4.90 20.98
CA ASN A 161 -4.70 4.28 22.27
C ASN A 161 -5.94 3.84 23.08
N ALA A 162 -7.13 4.29 22.71
CA ALA A 162 -8.39 3.78 23.26
C ALA A 162 -8.81 2.43 22.64
N LEU A 163 -8.19 2.03 21.52
CA LEU A 163 -8.41 0.73 20.90
C LEU A 163 -7.42 -0.30 21.43
N PRO A 164 -7.82 -1.58 21.55
CA PRO A 164 -6.89 -2.65 21.89
C PRO A 164 -5.85 -2.83 20.77
N GLN A 165 -4.60 -2.51 21.06
CA GLN A 165 -3.47 -2.63 20.13
C GLN A 165 -2.44 -3.60 20.67
N PHE A 166 -1.80 -4.30 19.76
CA PHE A 166 -0.83 -5.33 20.07
C PHE A 166 0.32 -5.30 19.06
N VAL A 167 1.41 -5.97 19.43
CA VAL A 167 2.54 -6.25 18.55
C VAL A 167 2.98 -7.70 18.75
N THR A 168 3.37 -8.34 17.65
CA THR A 168 3.94 -9.69 17.67
C THR A 168 4.97 -9.81 16.56
N GLU A 169 6.06 -10.55 16.82
CA GLU A 169 7.07 -10.78 15.80
C GLU A 169 6.64 -11.89 14.84
N ILE A 170 6.71 -11.63 13.54
CA ILE A 170 6.49 -12.63 12.49
C ILE A 170 7.64 -12.52 11.50
N ASP A 171 8.36 -13.61 11.26
CA ASP A 171 9.51 -13.69 10.35
C ASP A 171 10.60 -12.63 10.65
N GLY A 172 10.87 -12.38 11.94
CA GLY A 172 11.87 -11.42 12.40
C GLY A 172 11.44 -9.96 12.31
N LEU A 173 10.14 -9.67 12.11
CA LEU A 173 9.61 -8.33 12.00
C LEU A 173 8.42 -8.13 12.95
N ASP A 174 8.48 -7.08 13.78
CA ASP A 174 7.38 -6.70 14.65
C ASP A 174 6.18 -6.23 13.82
N MET A 175 5.04 -6.92 13.97
CA MET A 175 3.77 -6.58 13.34
C MET A 175 2.86 -5.93 14.37
N GLN A 176 2.60 -4.64 14.24
CA GLN A 176 1.61 -3.94 15.05
C GLN A 176 0.22 -4.14 14.44
N PHE A 177 -0.79 -4.33 15.29
CA PHE A 177 -2.17 -4.47 14.85
C PHE A 177 -3.18 -4.02 15.91
N ILE A 178 -4.37 -3.61 15.44
CA ILE A 178 -5.55 -3.42 16.27
C ILE A 178 -6.34 -4.72 16.26
N HIS A 179 -6.84 -5.16 17.41
CA HIS A 179 -7.68 -6.35 17.53
C HIS A 179 -8.87 -6.07 18.41
N VAL A 180 -10.05 -5.92 17.80
CA VAL A 180 -11.31 -5.66 18.51
C VAL A 180 -12.23 -6.85 18.36
N ARG A 181 -12.53 -7.51 19.49
CA ARG A 181 -13.53 -8.57 19.53
C ARG A 181 -14.92 -7.98 19.64
N SER A 182 -15.85 -8.57 18.93
CA SER A 182 -17.27 -8.27 19.09
C SER A 182 -17.77 -8.71 20.46
N ARG A 183 -18.74 -7.98 20.98
CA ARG A 183 -19.53 -8.40 22.16
C ARG A 183 -20.57 -9.46 21.82
N HIS A 184 -20.87 -9.67 20.53
CA HIS A 184 -21.83 -10.67 20.07
C HIS A 184 -21.17 -12.04 19.95
N PRO A 185 -21.85 -13.12 20.37
CA PRO A 185 -21.30 -14.47 20.24
C PRO A 185 -21.19 -14.89 18.77
N ASN A 186 -20.24 -15.77 18.48
CA ASN A 186 -20.02 -16.35 17.14
C ASN A 186 -19.71 -15.30 16.05
N ALA A 187 -19.15 -14.16 16.42
CA ALA A 187 -18.66 -13.19 15.47
C ALA A 187 -17.65 -13.82 14.50
N LEU A 188 -17.77 -13.53 13.19
CA LEU A 188 -16.86 -14.06 12.19
C LEU A 188 -15.53 -13.30 12.27
N PRO A 189 -14.38 -13.98 12.46
CA PRO A 189 -13.09 -13.31 12.46
C PRO A 189 -12.76 -12.76 11.07
N LEU A 190 -12.40 -11.47 11.03
CA LEU A 190 -12.12 -10.73 9.81
C LEU A 190 -10.79 -10.00 9.96
N ILE A 191 -9.84 -10.32 9.09
CA ILE A 191 -8.63 -9.52 8.94
C ILE A 191 -8.84 -8.51 7.80
N ILE A 192 -8.65 -7.22 8.12
CA ILE A 192 -8.77 -6.12 7.16
C ILE A 192 -7.42 -5.43 7.04
N THR A 193 -6.94 -5.31 5.83
CA THR A 193 -5.65 -4.67 5.55
C THR A 193 -5.87 -3.38 4.77
N HIS A 194 -5.08 -2.36 5.10
CA HIS A 194 -5.05 -1.06 4.43
C HIS A 194 -4.18 -1.08 3.16
N GLY A 195 -4.24 0.00 2.36
CA GLY A 195 -3.39 0.23 1.21
C GLY A 195 -2.43 1.41 1.35
N TRP A 196 -1.88 1.89 0.22
CA TRP A 196 -1.07 3.10 0.13
C TRP A 196 -1.89 4.22 -0.59
N PRO A 197 -1.83 5.50 -0.18
CA PRO A 197 -1.10 6.06 0.96
C PRO A 197 -1.86 6.00 2.29
N GLY A 198 -2.83 5.10 2.43
CA GLY A 198 -3.58 4.89 3.66
C GLY A 198 -2.78 4.15 4.73
N SER A 199 -3.43 3.95 5.87
CA SER A 199 -2.90 3.22 7.01
C SER A 199 -4.04 2.55 7.79
N ILE A 200 -3.76 2.05 8.98
CA ILE A 200 -4.82 1.58 9.89
C ILE A 200 -5.89 2.64 10.14
N LEU A 201 -5.58 3.93 9.97
CA LEU A 201 -6.49 5.06 10.22
C LEU A 201 -7.69 5.05 9.26
N GLU A 202 -7.51 4.62 8.02
CA GLU A 202 -8.61 4.53 7.04
C GLU A 202 -9.70 3.52 7.46
N LEU A 203 -9.34 2.54 8.34
CA LEU A 203 -10.20 1.44 8.74
C LEU A 203 -10.87 1.66 10.11
N VAL A 204 -10.38 2.62 10.92
CA VAL A 204 -10.84 2.84 12.30
C VAL A 204 -12.34 3.14 12.39
N LYS A 205 -12.88 3.91 11.44
CA LYS A 205 -14.32 4.25 11.42
C LYS A 205 -15.23 3.02 11.20
N ALA A 206 -14.73 2.00 10.53
CA ALA A 206 -15.49 0.78 10.25
C ALA A 206 -15.53 -0.21 11.43
N ILE A 207 -14.66 -0.04 12.44
CA ILE A 207 -14.60 -0.97 13.59
C ILE A 207 -15.95 -1.10 14.29
N GLY A 208 -16.56 0.02 14.68
CA GLY A 208 -17.86 0.01 15.37
C GLY A 208 -18.96 -0.69 14.54
N PRO A 209 -19.22 -0.25 13.30
CA PRO A 209 -20.18 -0.90 12.42
C PRO A 209 -19.97 -2.39 12.20
N LEU A 210 -18.73 -2.87 12.20
CA LEU A 210 -18.39 -4.29 12.02
C LEU A 210 -18.52 -5.11 13.33
N THR A 211 -18.06 -4.55 14.46
CA THR A 211 -17.99 -5.32 15.72
C THR A 211 -19.26 -5.25 16.53
N ASP A 212 -20.07 -4.21 16.36
CA ASP A 212 -21.37 -4.03 17.02
C ASP A 212 -22.48 -3.63 16.04
N PRO A 213 -22.82 -4.50 15.06
CA PRO A 213 -23.79 -4.17 14.02
C PRO A 213 -25.16 -3.75 14.57
N THR A 214 -25.55 -4.19 15.76
CA THR A 214 -26.83 -3.83 16.35
C THR A 214 -26.96 -2.35 16.70
N ALA A 215 -25.86 -1.67 16.98
CA ALA A 215 -25.82 -0.24 17.17
C ALA A 215 -25.90 0.56 15.85
N TYR A 216 -25.77 -0.14 14.71
CA TYR A 216 -25.73 0.45 13.36
C TYR A 216 -26.80 -0.18 12.42
N GLY A 217 -27.91 -0.65 12.95
CA GLY A 217 -29.05 -1.16 12.18
C GLY A 217 -28.89 -2.57 11.60
N GLY A 218 -27.81 -3.27 11.94
CA GLY A 218 -27.55 -4.65 11.58
C GLY A 218 -28.03 -5.63 12.66
N ARG A 219 -27.70 -6.92 12.50
CA ARG A 219 -28.10 -8.01 13.40
C ARG A 219 -26.90 -8.57 14.14
N ALA A 220 -27.09 -9.15 15.31
CA ALA A 220 -26.04 -9.72 16.15
C ALA A 220 -25.21 -10.79 15.43
N GLU A 221 -25.88 -11.63 14.63
CA GLU A 221 -25.23 -12.68 13.84
C GLU A 221 -24.37 -12.16 12.70
N ASP A 222 -24.48 -10.89 12.33
CA ASP A 222 -23.68 -10.24 11.30
C ASP A 222 -22.35 -9.66 11.84
N ALA A 223 -22.07 -9.82 13.14
CA ALA A 223 -20.89 -9.27 13.79
C ALA A 223 -19.58 -9.90 13.33
N PHE A 224 -18.50 -9.10 13.40
CA PHE A 224 -17.14 -9.56 13.15
C PHE A 224 -16.23 -9.31 14.35
N ASP A 225 -15.28 -10.22 14.59
CA ASP A 225 -14.06 -9.91 15.31
C ASP A 225 -13.08 -9.32 14.30
N VAL A 226 -12.56 -8.14 14.57
CA VAL A 226 -11.78 -7.37 13.58
C VAL A 226 -10.31 -7.32 13.96
N VAL A 227 -9.43 -7.71 13.03
CA VAL A 227 -7.97 -7.59 13.13
C VAL A 227 -7.49 -6.64 12.03
N ILE A 228 -6.82 -5.56 12.40
CA ILE A 228 -6.31 -4.53 11.48
C ILE A 228 -4.81 -4.38 11.66
N PRO A 229 -3.99 -5.12 10.90
CA PRO A 229 -2.55 -4.97 10.97
C PRO A 229 -2.05 -3.75 10.19
N SER A 230 -1.01 -3.08 10.71
CA SER A 230 -0.15 -2.24 9.88
C SER A 230 0.74 -3.13 9.02
N MET A 231 0.77 -2.91 7.70
CA MET A 231 1.64 -3.70 6.80
C MET A 231 3.12 -3.53 7.16
N PRO A 232 4.00 -4.50 6.83
CA PRO A 232 5.43 -4.35 6.93
C PRO A 232 5.93 -3.05 6.30
N GLY A 233 6.68 -2.24 7.05
CA GLY A 233 7.16 -0.94 6.58
C GLY A 233 6.17 0.22 6.71
N TYR A 234 4.96 -0.01 7.19
CA TYR A 234 3.91 0.99 7.40
C TYR A 234 3.65 1.22 8.89
N GLY A 235 3.28 2.44 9.23
CA GLY A 235 2.86 2.80 10.56
C GLY A 235 3.84 2.32 11.64
N PHE A 236 3.31 1.61 12.64
CA PHE A 236 4.10 1.12 13.77
C PHE A 236 4.63 -0.31 13.60
N SER A 237 4.38 -0.96 12.46
CA SER A 237 5.04 -2.23 12.14
C SER A 237 6.51 -2.01 11.80
N GLY A 238 7.31 -3.05 12.01
CA GLY A 238 8.73 -3.05 11.70
C GLY A 238 8.99 -2.77 10.20
N LYS A 239 10.13 -2.14 9.92
CA LYS A 239 10.58 -1.91 8.55
C LYS A 239 11.44 -3.06 8.08
N PRO A 240 11.14 -3.68 6.93
CA PRO A 240 11.98 -4.71 6.36
C PRO A 240 13.44 -4.28 6.24
N GLN A 241 14.35 -5.13 6.73
CA GLN A 241 15.81 -4.91 6.64
C GLN A 241 16.43 -5.66 5.46
N SER A 242 15.63 -6.47 4.77
CA SER A 242 16.03 -7.22 3.58
C SER A 242 14.86 -7.29 2.60
N SER A 243 15.15 -7.54 1.33
CA SER A 243 14.14 -7.79 0.31
C SER A 243 13.33 -9.06 0.57
N GLY A 244 12.19 -9.21 -0.12
CA GLY A 244 11.33 -10.38 -0.05
C GLY A 244 10.05 -10.19 0.76
N TRP A 245 9.73 -8.98 1.21
CA TRP A 245 8.47 -8.65 1.88
C TRP A 245 7.39 -8.18 0.88
N GLY A 246 7.22 -8.95 -0.21
CA GLY A 246 6.12 -8.74 -1.16
C GLY A 246 4.78 -9.31 -0.66
N PRO A 247 3.70 -9.14 -1.45
CA PRO A 247 2.34 -9.52 -1.07
C PRO A 247 2.18 -10.99 -0.65
N ASP A 248 2.90 -11.92 -1.29
CA ASP A 248 2.83 -13.35 -0.95
C ASP A 248 3.40 -13.65 0.45
N ARG A 249 4.42 -12.92 0.90
CA ARG A 249 4.96 -13.07 2.25
C ARG A 249 4.07 -12.40 3.29
N ILE A 250 3.52 -11.24 2.96
CA ILE A 250 2.54 -10.56 3.81
C ILE A 250 1.32 -11.45 4.03
N ALA A 251 0.82 -12.09 2.97
CA ALA A 251 -0.30 -13.04 3.04
C ALA A 251 -0.02 -14.21 4.01
N ARG A 252 1.18 -14.79 3.98
CA ARG A 252 1.60 -15.82 4.95
C ARG A 252 1.66 -15.26 6.38
N ALA A 253 2.18 -14.05 6.54
CA ALA A 253 2.25 -13.41 7.85
C ALA A 253 0.86 -13.18 8.45
N TRP A 254 -0.15 -12.83 7.63
CA TRP A 254 -1.53 -12.66 8.09
C TRP A 254 -2.17 -13.97 8.52
N ASP A 255 -1.91 -15.08 7.83
CA ASP A 255 -2.34 -16.40 8.28
C ASP A 255 -1.71 -16.77 9.63
N VAL A 256 -0.41 -16.55 9.79
CA VAL A 256 0.30 -16.74 11.06
C VAL A 256 -0.31 -15.87 12.17
N LEU A 257 -0.60 -14.60 11.89
CA LEU A 257 -1.23 -13.69 12.85
C LEU A 257 -2.60 -14.22 13.30
N MET A 258 -3.47 -14.58 12.37
CA MET A 258 -4.81 -15.08 12.69
C MET A 258 -4.75 -16.37 13.52
N LYS A 259 -3.89 -17.31 13.17
CA LYS A 259 -3.67 -18.55 13.96
C LYS A 259 -3.10 -18.27 15.34
N ARG A 260 -2.19 -17.30 15.47
CA ARG A 260 -1.62 -16.89 16.76
C ARG A 260 -2.64 -16.26 17.69
N LEU A 261 -3.66 -15.59 17.12
CA LEU A 261 -4.81 -15.07 17.86
C LEU A 261 -5.86 -16.16 18.21
N GLY A 262 -5.63 -17.41 17.79
CA GLY A 262 -6.50 -18.56 18.07
C GLY A 262 -7.64 -18.74 17.07
N TYR A 263 -7.63 -18.03 15.95
CA TYR A 263 -8.65 -18.16 14.93
C TYR A 263 -8.35 -19.34 13.99
N THR A 264 -9.24 -20.32 13.98
CA THR A 264 -9.20 -21.50 13.11
C THR A 264 -10.05 -21.34 11.86
N ARG A 265 -10.93 -20.34 11.84
CA ARG A 265 -11.78 -19.93 10.71
C ARG A 265 -11.79 -18.42 10.65
N TYR A 266 -11.58 -17.83 9.48
CA TYR A 266 -11.57 -16.38 9.28
C TYR A 266 -11.77 -16.02 7.80
N VAL A 267 -12.07 -14.75 7.55
CA VAL A 267 -12.14 -14.15 6.22
C VAL A 267 -11.16 -12.99 6.12
N SER A 268 -10.76 -12.63 4.91
CA SER A 268 -9.84 -11.52 4.64
C SER A 268 -10.48 -10.48 3.74
N GLN A 269 -10.18 -9.22 4.00
CA GLN A 269 -10.60 -8.09 3.18
C GLN A 269 -9.42 -7.19 2.83
N GLY A 270 -9.40 -6.64 1.60
CA GLY A 270 -8.43 -5.66 1.17
C GLY A 270 -8.88 -4.81 0.00
N GLY A 271 -8.40 -3.56 -0.03
CA GLY A 271 -8.40 -2.63 -1.15
C GLY A 271 -6.97 -2.26 -1.52
N ASP A 272 -6.72 -1.66 -2.69
CA ASP A 272 -5.36 -1.26 -3.10
C ASP A 272 -4.32 -2.40 -2.98
N TRP A 273 -3.18 -2.18 -2.33
CA TRP A 273 -2.19 -3.23 -2.04
C TRP A 273 -2.77 -4.40 -1.24
N ALA A 274 -3.71 -4.10 -0.38
CA ALA A 274 -4.33 -5.16 0.40
C ALA A 274 -5.26 -6.05 -0.44
N SER A 275 -5.77 -5.62 -1.59
CA SER A 275 -6.46 -6.52 -2.53
C SER A 275 -5.46 -7.53 -3.12
N VAL A 276 -4.24 -7.12 -3.43
CA VAL A 276 -3.17 -8.02 -3.89
C VAL A 276 -2.75 -9.01 -2.81
N VAL A 277 -2.72 -8.56 -1.54
CA VAL A 277 -2.46 -9.44 -0.37
C VAL A 277 -3.62 -10.42 -0.16
N ALA A 278 -4.87 -9.97 -0.25
CA ALA A 278 -6.05 -10.84 -0.15
C ALA A 278 -6.07 -11.91 -1.27
N ASP A 279 -5.79 -11.49 -2.50
CA ASP A 279 -5.64 -12.43 -3.63
C ASP A 279 -4.50 -13.44 -3.37
N ALA A 280 -3.38 -13.00 -2.82
CA ALA A 280 -2.29 -13.90 -2.43
C ALA A 280 -2.71 -14.89 -1.34
N MET A 281 -3.48 -14.45 -0.34
CA MET A 281 -4.09 -15.35 0.65
C MET A 281 -5.04 -16.35 -0.02
N GLY A 282 -5.85 -15.88 -0.97
CA GLY A 282 -6.77 -16.74 -1.73
C GLY A 282 -6.06 -17.81 -2.56
N ARG A 283 -4.92 -17.49 -3.19
CA ARG A 283 -4.08 -18.46 -3.92
C ARG A 283 -3.42 -19.46 -2.98
N GLN A 284 -2.90 -18.99 -1.85
CA GLN A 284 -2.27 -19.85 -0.85
C GLN A 284 -3.28 -20.74 -0.14
N ALA A 285 -4.54 -20.31 -0.07
CA ALA A 285 -5.67 -21.02 0.53
C ALA A 285 -5.33 -21.69 1.88
N PRO A 286 -4.78 -20.95 2.86
CA PRO A 286 -4.37 -21.54 4.12
C PRO A 286 -5.57 -22.16 4.84
N VAL A 287 -5.33 -23.25 5.58
CA VAL A 287 -6.37 -23.90 6.37
C VAL A 287 -6.96 -22.87 7.35
N GLY A 288 -8.28 -22.68 7.26
CA GLY A 288 -9.02 -21.71 8.07
C GLY A 288 -9.47 -20.46 7.29
N LEU A 289 -8.88 -20.12 6.17
CA LEU A 289 -9.38 -19.05 5.32
C LEU A 289 -10.64 -19.50 4.58
N LEU A 290 -11.77 -18.89 4.91
CA LEU A 290 -13.09 -19.23 4.36
C LEU A 290 -13.38 -18.54 3.03
N GLY A 291 -12.82 -17.35 2.83
CA GLY A 291 -13.00 -16.53 1.64
C GLY A 291 -12.32 -15.19 1.77
N ILE A 292 -12.27 -14.46 0.65
CA ILE A 292 -11.71 -13.13 0.56
C ILE A 292 -12.75 -12.14 0.01
N HIS A 293 -12.58 -10.87 0.37
CA HIS A 293 -13.31 -9.76 -0.26
C HIS A 293 -12.31 -8.71 -0.74
N VAL A 294 -12.53 -8.18 -1.93
CA VAL A 294 -11.73 -7.10 -2.50
C VAL A 294 -12.61 -5.99 -3.08
N ASN A 295 -12.22 -4.73 -2.90
CA ASN A 295 -12.91 -3.58 -3.51
C ASN A 295 -12.14 -2.97 -4.70
N MET A 296 -10.94 -3.44 -4.98
CA MET A 296 -10.18 -3.14 -6.21
C MET A 296 -9.61 -4.45 -6.77
N PRO A 297 -10.45 -5.29 -7.40
CA PRO A 297 -10.01 -6.60 -7.87
C PRO A 297 -9.08 -6.48 -9.08
N ALA A 298 -8.00 -7.26 -9.07
CA ALA A 298 -7.01 -7.28 -10.15
C ALA A 298 -7.47 -8.20 -11.31
N THR A 299 -8.59 -7.90 -11.94
CA THR A 299 -9.29 -8.75 -12.91
C THR A 299 -9.20 -8.24 -14.34
N VAL A 300 -8.03 -7.73 -14.75
CA VAL A 300 -7.81 -7.23 -16.11
C VAL A 300 -7.54 -8.40 -17.06
N PRO A 301 -8.36 -8.61 -18.12
CA PRO A 301 -8.12 -9.68 -19.08
C PRO A 301 -6.77 -9.55 -19.80
N PRO A 302 -6.11 -10.65 -20.18
CA PRO A 302 -4.79 -10.64 -20.81
C PRO A 302 -4.73 -9.79 -22.09
N GLU A 303 -5.76 -9.83 -22.93
CA GLU A 303 -5.86 -9.03 -24.16
C GLU A 303 -5.96 -7.54 -23.86
N VAL A 304 -6.66 -7.15 -22.79
CA VAL A 304 -6.77 -5.76 -22.32
C VAL A 304 -5.44 -5.31 -21.72
N ALA A 305 -4.83 -6.12 -20.88
CA ALA A 305 -3.52 -5.84 -20.28
C ALA A 305 -2.45 -5.66 -21.37
N LYS A 306 -2.46 -6.50 -22.42
CA LYS A 306 -1.55 -6.38 -23.56
C LYS A 306 -1.74 -5.05 -24.29
N ALA A 307 -2.99 -4.67 -24.58
CA ALA A 307 -3.28 -3.41 -25.27
C ALA A 307 -2.83 -2.19 -24.44
N LEU A 308 -3.12 -2.18 -23.12
CA LEU A 308 -2.65 -1.13 -22.20
C LEU A 308 -1.13 -1.02 -22.16
N ASN A 309 -0.43 -2.15 -22.09
CA ASN A 309 1.04 -2.18 -21.99
C ASN A 309 1.73 -1.70 -23.28
N ASN A 310 1.12 -1.96 -24.43
CA ASN A 310 1.62 -1.52 -25.74
C ASN A 310 1.22 -0.07 -26.07
N GLY A 311 0.23 0.51 -25.36
CA GLY A 311 -0.39 1.78 -25.72
C GLY A 311 -1.35 1.66 -26.90
N ASP A 312 -1.81 0.44 -27.20
CA ASP A 312 -2.77 0.15 -28.27
C ASP A 312 -4.17 0.69 -27.92
N PRO A 313 -5.05 0.87 -28.90
CA PRO A 313 -6.49 1.14 -28.66
C PRO A 313 -7.14 -0.02 -27.91
N ALA A 314 -8.31 0.27 -27.31
CA ALA A 314 -9.13 -0.75 -26.66
C ALA A 314 -9.42 -1.91 -27.63
N PRO A 315 -9.31 -3.17 -27.18
CA PRO A 315 -9.66 -4.33 -27.98
C PRO A 315 -11.08 -4.23 -28.57
N ALA A 316 -11.28 -4.76 -29.78
CA ALA A 316 -12.60 -4.81 -30.38
C ALA A 316 -13.53 -5.72 -29.57
N GLY A 317 -14.84 -5.41 -29.58
CA GLY A 317 -15.86 -6.24 -28.94
C GLY A 317 -16.12 -5.95 -27.46
N LEU A 318 -15.39 -5.01 -26.84
CA LEU A 318 -15.69 -4.57 -25.47
C LEU A 318 -17.05 -3.88 -25.39
N SER A 319 -17.84 -4.20 -24.37
CA SER A 319 -19.03 -3.46 -23.98
C SER A 319 -18.68 -2.04 -23.53
N ASP A 320 -19.66 -1.17 -23.36
CA ASP A 320 -19.42 0.21 -22.95
C ASP A 320 -18.85 0.30 -21.52
N VAL A 321 -19.25 -0.60 -20.62
CA VAL A 321 -18.69 -0.72 -19.25
C VAL A 321 -17.22 -1.14 -19.32
N GLU A 322 -16.89 -2.12 -20.15
CA GLU A 322 -15.52 -2.59 -20.34
C GLU A 322 -14.62 -1.55 -21.01
N LYS A 323 -15.16 -0.79 -21.97
CA LYS A 323 -14.46 0.36 -22.54
C LYS A 323 -14.18 1.44 -21.50
N ALA A 324 -15.15 1.74 -20.63
CA ALA A 324 -14.97 2.70 -19.54
C ALA A 324 -13.88 2.22 -18.54
N ALA A 325 -13.84 0.93 -18.23
CA ALA A 325 -12.79 0.33 -17.42
C ALA A 325 -11.41 0.40 -18.10
N PHE A 326 -11.35 0.11 -19.41
CA PHE A 326 -10.12 0.27 -20.20
C PHE A 326 -9.61 1.71 -20.16
N GLU A 327 -10.48 2.69 -20.40
CA GLU A 327 -10.09 4.12 -20.38
C GLU A 327 -9.63 4.58 -19.00
N SER A 328 -10.26 4.09 -17.92
CA SER A 328 -9.83 4.36 -16.54
C SER A 328 -8.40 3.87 -16.31
N LEU A 329 -8.11 2.63 -16.67
CA LEU A 329 -6.76 2.05 -16.56
C LEU A 329 -5.75 2.77 -17.48
N ASN A 330 -6.13 3.09 -18.71
CA ASN A 330 -5.29 3.82 -19.66
C ASN A 330 -4.91 5.22 -19.13
N ASN A 331 -5.87 5.92 -18.53
CA ASN A 331 -5.61 7.20 -17.85
C ASN A 331 -4.69 7.04 -16.65
N LEU A 332 -4.90 6.00 -15.81
CA LEU A 332 -4.01 5.70 -14.69
C LEU A 332 -2.57 5.49 -15.18
N TYR A 333 -2.36 4.64 -16.18
CA TYR A 333 -1.01 4.34 -16.67
C TYR A 333 -0.35 5.52 -17.40
N LYS A 334 -1.10 6.33 -18.13
CA LYS A 334 -0.55 7.45 -18.91
C LYS A 334 -0.39 8.74 -18.13
N LYS A 335 -1.26 9.00 -17.15
CA LYS A 335 -1.32 10.31 -16.46
C LYS A 335 -1.24 10.20 -14.94
N GLY A 336 -1.86 9.17 -14.34
CA GLY A 336 -1.96 9.03 -12.89
C GLY A 336 -0.83 8.24 -12.24
N GLY A 337 -0.05 7.46 -13.02
CA GLY A 337 0.87 6.44 -12.53
C GLY A 337 2.28 6.90 -12.20
N GLY A 338 2.61 8.19 -12.34
CA GLY A 338 3.98 8.70 -12.12
C GLY A 338 4.55 8.36 -10.75
N TYR A 339 3.72 8.44 -9.70
CA TYR A 339 4.08 8.06 -8.33
C TYR A 339 4.50 6.58 -8.24
N ALA A 340 3.69 5.69 -8.81
CA ALA A 340 3.93 4.26 -8.79
C ALA A 340 5.17 3.88 -9.61
N ALA A 341 5.37 4.49 -10.78
CA ALA A 341 6.57 4.29 -11.58
C ALA A 341 7.85 4.66 -10.79
N MET A 342 7.82 5.73 -10.01
CA MET A 342 8.92 6.12 -9.14
C MET A 342 9.12 5.09 -8.01
N MET A 343 8.06 4.69 -7.34
CA MET A 343 8.13 3.74 -6.23
C MET A 343 8.54 2.33 -6.67
N VAL A 344 8.07 1.86 -7.81
CA VAL A 344 8.46 0.57 -8.40
C VAL A 344 9.95 0.55 -8.78
N THR A 345 10.49 1.65 -9.25
CA THR A 345 11.85 1.66 -9.84
C THR A 345 12.91 2.24 -8.91
N ARG A 346 12.58 3.27 -8.13
CA ARG A 346 13.53 4.04 -7.31
C ARG A 346 12.92 4.54 -6.00
N PRO A 347 12.36 3.64 -5.13
CA PRO A 347 11.71 4.03 -3.88
C PRO A 347 12.66 4.79 -2.94
N GLN A 348 13.92 4.38 -2.86
CA GLN A 348 14.92 5.04 -2.04
C GLN A 348 15.19 6.48 -2.50
N THR A 349 15.19 6.73 -3.81
CA THR A 349 15.51 8.07 -4.36
C THR A 349 14.43 9.09 -4.00
N VAL A 350 13.14 8.75 -4.17
CA VAL A 350 12.06 9.65 -3.77
C VAL A 350 11.98 9.78 -2.23
N GLY A 351 12.35 8.72 -1.52
CA GLY A 351 12.34 8.64 -0.06
C GLY A 351 13.17 9.72 0.63
N TYR A 352 14.31 10.14 0.06
CA TYR A 352 15.11 11.22 0.65
C TYR A 352 14.32 12.53 0.76
N GLY A 353 13.59 12.91 -0.29
CA GLY A 353 12.76 14.10 -0.26
C GLY A 353 11.56 13.99 0.66
N LEU A 354 10.90 12.82 0.68
CA LEU A 354 9.72 12.57 1.51
C LEU A 354 10.07 12.47 3.00
N ALA A 355 11.24 11.94 3.34
CA ALA A 355 11.70 11.83 4.74
C ALA A 355 12.22 13.16 5.31
N ASP A 356 12.63 14.11 4.47
CA ASP A 356 13.20 15.38 4.92
C ASP A 356 12.23 16.55 4.89
N SER A 357 11.25 16.53 3.98
CA SER A 357 10.27 17.61 3.80
C SER A 357 8.86 17.21 4.20
N PRO A 358 8.32 17.72 5.34
CA PRO A 358 6.91 17.50 5.70
C PRO A 358 5.96 17.96 4.59
N ALA A 359 6.21 19.13 4.00
CA ALA A 359 5.39 19.66 2.91
C ALA A 359 5.46 18.80 1.64
N GLY A 360 6.64 18.23 1.36
CA GLY A 360 6.83 17.29 0.23
C GLY A 360 6.04 16.01 0.45
N GLN A 361 6.11 15.43 1.65
CA GLN A 361 5.32 14.24 2.00
C GLN A 361 3.82 14.54 2.00
N ALA A 362 3.39 15.67 2.55
CA ALA A 362 2.00 16.07 2.54
C ALA A 362 1.46 16.22 1.12
N ALA A 363 2.21 16.86 0.22
CA ALA A 363 1.84 17.01 -1.19
C ALA A 363 1.76 15.65 -1.90
N TRP A 364 2.70 14.74 -1.63
CA TRP A 364 2.74 13.40 -2.21
C TRP A 364 1.50 12.57 -1.88
N MET A 365 1.00 12.64 -0.65
CA MET A 365 -0.18 11.92 -0.18
C MET A 365 -1.48 12.65 -0.55
N TYR A 366 -1.53 13.98 -0.36
CA TYR A 366 -2.71 14.78 -0.67
C TYR A 366 -3.14 14.67 -2.14
N ASP A 367 -2.19 14.58 -3.07
CA ASP A 367 -2.46 14.35 -4.48
C ASP A 367 -3.34 13.09 -4.70
N LYS A 368 -3.11 12.05 -3.89
CA LYS A 368 -3.89 10.80 -3.95
C LYS A 368 -5.23 10.92 -3.23
N PHE A 369 -5.29 11.62 -2.11
CA PHE A 369 -6.58 11.92 -1.48
C PHE A 369 -7.48 12.73 -2.42
N ALA A 370 -6.93 13.72 -3.14
CA ALA A 370 -7.67 14.50 -4.10
C ALA A 370 -8.14 13.69 -5.32
N ALA A 371 -7.28 12.79 -5.82
CA ALA A 371 -7.56 12.03 -7.04
C ALA A 371 -8.45 10.80 -6.81
N TRP A 372 -8.40 10.19 -5.62
CA TRP A 372 -8.95 8.85 -5.37
C TRP A 372 -10.15 8.82 -4.41
N THR A 373 -10.44 9.90 -3.70
CA THR A 373 -11.70 10.01 -2.97
C THR A 373 -12.86 10.31 -3.91
N TYR A 374 -14.07 9.92 -3.52
CA TYR A 374 -15.30 10.27 -4.26
C TYR A 374 -15.70 11.73 -3.99
N SER A 375 -14.81 12.65 -4.34
CA SER A 375 -14.89 14.07 -3.96
C SER A 375 -14.88 15.04 -5.14
N GLY A 376 -14.65 14.52 -6.38
CA GLY A 376 -14.51 15.37 -7.57
C GLY A 376 -13.23 16.22 -7.54
N GLY A 377 -12.17 15.76 -6.89
CA GLY A 377 -10.85 16.43 -6.84
C GLY A 377 -10.67 17.36 -5.64
N ASP A 378 -11.67 17.49 -4.77
CA ASP A 378 -11.58 18.23 -3.51
C ASP A 378 -11.76 17.28 -2.33
N PRO A 379 -10.68 16.73 -1.74
CA PRO A 379 -10.77 15.66 -0.77
C PRO A 379 -11.51 16.08 0.52
N GLU A 380 -11.62 17.36 0.82
CA GLU A 380 -12.35 17.87 1.99
C GLU A 380 -13.87 17.61 1.91
N ARG A 381 -14.39 17.21 0.74
CA ARG A 381 -15.78 16.75 0.59
C ARG A 381 -16.01 15.33 1.10
N SER A 382 -14.96 14.53 1.22
CA SER A 382 -15.02 13.12 1.66
C SER A 382 -14.34 12.90 2.99
N LEU A 383 -13.23 13.61 3.25
CA LEU A 383 -12.40 13.49 4.46
C LEU A 383 -12.22 14.87 5.08
N THR A 384 -12.19 14.92 6.40
CA THR A 384 -11.82 16.17 7.07
C THR A 384 -10.32 16.45 6.91
N LYS A 385 -9.93 17.72 7.05
CA LYS A 385 -8.53 18.12 7.02
C LYS A 385 -7.71 17.39 8.10
N ASP A 386 -8.27 17.27 9.31
CA ASP A 386 -7.64 16.55 10.42
C ASP A 386 -7.43 15.06 10.08
N GLU A 387 -8.39 14.39 9.47
CA GLU A 387 -8.24 12.99 9.06
C GLU A 387 -7.08 12.79 8.05
N MET A 388 -6.98 13.67 7.06
CA MET A 388 -5.85 13.62 6.13
C MET A 388 -4.52 13.90 6.84
N LEU A 389 -4.50 14.86 7.77
CA LEU A 389 -3.32 15.18 8.57
C LEU A 389 -2.96 14.08 9.56
N ASP A 390 -3.94 13.35 10.12
CA ASP A 390 -3.70 12.18 10.97
C ASP A 390 -2.84 11.14 10.23
N ASP A 391 -3.23 10.82 9.01
CA ASP A 391 -2.52 9.83 8.19
C ASP A 391 -1.15 10.33 7.70
N ILE A 392 -1.07 11.56 7.21
CA ILE A 392 0.20 12.20 6.82
C ILE A 392 1.16 12.25 8.01
N THR A 393 0.64 12.59 9.21
CA THR A 393 1.45 12.68 10.43
C THR A 393 1.94 11.30 10.88
N LEU A 394 1.10 10.27 10.77
CA LEU A 394 1.51 8.89 11.06
C LEU A 394 2.71 8.47 10.18
N TYR A 395 2.63 8.71 8.87
CA TYR A 395 3.73 8.45 7.96
C TYR A 395 4.99 9.25 8.30
N TRP A 396 4.83 10.51 8.67
CA TRP A 396 5.94 11.37 9.06
C TRP A 396 6.63 10.88 10.33
N LEU A 397 5.86 10.70 11.41
CA LEU A 397 6.40 10.33 12.73
C LEU A 397 7.06 8.95 12.75
N THR A 398 6.55 8.04 11.94
CA THR A 398 7.13 6.70 11.78
C THR A 398 8.18 6.63 10.67
N ASN A 399 8.40 7.73 9.93
CA ASN A 399 9.29 7.78 8.76
C ASN A 399 9.01 6.64 7.77
N SER A 400 7.72 6.42 7.44
CA SER A 400 7.27 5.27 6.63
C SER A 400 7.23 5.53 5.13
N ALA A 401 7.53 6.75 4.67
CA ALA A 401 7.43 7.09 3.25
C ALA A 401 8.26 6.17 2.34
N THR A 402 9.53 5.94 2.71
CA THR A 402 10.41 5.06 1.93
C THR A 402 10.06 3.59 2.07
N SER A 403 9.84 3.12 3.31
CA SER A 403 9.56 1.71 3.57
C SER A 403 8.23 1.25 2.99
N SER A 404 7.21 2.11 2.96
CA SER A 404 5.94 1.83 2.27
C SER A 404 6.12 1.75 0.75
N ALA A 405 6.96 2.63 0.18
CA ALA A 405 7.27 2.62 -1.25
C ALA A 405 8.04 1.36 -1.68
N GLN A 406 8.80 0.74 -0.77
CA GLN A 406 9.52 -0.51 -1.07
C GLN A 406 8.58 -1.67 -1.42
N LEU A 407 7.34 -1.70 -0.93
CA LEU A 407 6.34 -2.70 -1.32
C LEU A 407 6.06 -2.69 -2.83
N TYR A 408 6.04 -1.50 -3.45
CA TYR A 408 5.92 -1.38 -4.91
C TYR A 408 7.09 -2.04 -5.64
N TRP A 409 8.31 -1.84 -5.14
CA TRP A 409 9.52 -2.45 -5.70
C TRP A 409 9.52 -3.97 -5.52
N GLU A 410 9.06 -4.48 -4.38
CA GLU A 410 8.96 -5.90 -4.05
C GLU A 410 7.97 -6.66 -4.94
N ASN A 411 6.99 -5.97 -5.51
CA ASN A 411 6.00 -6.56 -6.41
C ASN A 411 6.49 -6.66 -7.87
N ASN A 412 7.74 -7.04 -8.08
CA ASN A 412 8.34 -7.35 -9.39
C ASN A 412 8.52 -6.19 -10.38
N ASN A 413 8.72 -4.98 -9.91
CA ASN A 413 9.31 -3.91 -10.71
C ASN A 413 8.56 -3.49 -11.98
N ASN A 414 7.28 -3.81 -12.13
CA ASN A 414 6.52 -3.44 -13.31
C ASN A 414 5.26 -2.69 -12.94
N PHE A 415 5.28 -1.37 -13.14
CA PHE A 415 4.04 -0.61 -13.29
C PHE A 415 3.46 -0.87 -14.68
N LYS A 416 3.00 -2.10 -14.88
CA LYS A 416 2.33 -2.57 -16.08
C LYS A 416 1.13 -3.41 -15.67
N ALA A 417 0.12 -3.44 -16.52
CA ALA A 417 -0.94 -4.40 -16.36
C ALA A 417 -0.34 -5.81 -16.49
N VAL A 418 -0.31 -6.53 -15.41
CA VAL A 418 0.21 -7.90 -15.33
C VAL A 418 -0.98 -8.84 -15.30
N GLU A 419 -0.85 -9.96 -16.00
CA GLU A 419 -1.80 -11.04 -15.81
C GLU A 419 -1.78 -11.47 -14.35
N GLN A 420 -2.88 -11.20 -13.67
CA GLN A 420 -3.03 -11.61 -12.28
C GLN A 420 -3.44 -13.07 -12.24
N LYS A 421 -2.83 -13.82 -11.33
CA LYS A 421 -3.13 -15.24 -11.16
C LYS A 421 -4.43 -15.49 -10.37
N THR A 422 -5.45 -14.69 -10.66
CA THR A 422 -6.77 -14.75 -9.98
C THR A 422 -7.49 -16.07 -10.22
N ALA A 423 -7.28 -16.70 -11.37
CA ALA A 423 -7.81 -18.03 -11.68
C ALA A 423 -7.26 -19.15 -10.78
N GLU A 424 -6.12 -18.94 -10.12
CA GLU A 424 -5.56 -19.89 -9.15
C GLU A 424 -6.23 -19.80 -7.78
N ILE A 425 -7.09 -18.80 -7.53
CA ILE A 425 -7.77 -18.62 -6.25
C ILE A 425 -8.86 -19.68 -6.10
N SER A 426 -8.68 -20.54 -5.10
CA SER A 426 -9.56 -21.70 -4.86
C SER A 426 -10.59 -21.48 -3.75
N VAL A 427 -10.49 -20.38 -2.99
CA VAL A 427 -11.47 -20.00 -1.96
C VAL A 427 -12.58 -19.14 -2.55
N PRO A 428 -13.74 -19.01 -1.88
CA PRO A 428 -14.79 -18.06 -2.24
C PRO A 428 -14.27 -16.61 -2.31
N VAL A 429 -14.69 -15.87 -3.32
CA VAL A 429 -14.33 -14.46 -3.54
C VAL A 429 -15.57 -13.60 -3.56
N ALA A 430 -15.52 -12.47 -2.88
CA ALA A 430 -16.53 -11.43 -2.91
C ALA A 430 -15.92 -10.12 -3.41
N VAL A 431 -16.69 -9.33 -4.14
CA VAL A 431 -16.24 -8.06 -4.73
C VAL A 431 -17.30 -6.98 -4.50
N THR A 432 -16.85 -5.80 -4.06
CA THR A 432 -17.66 -4.58 -4.07
C THR A 432 -16.91 -3.49 -4.86
N VAL A 433 -17.58 -2.91 -5.85
CA VAL A 433 -17.01 -1.84 -6.69
C VAL A 433 -17.60 -0.50 -6.25
N PHE A 434 -16.75 0.42 -5.84
CA PHE A 434 -17.12 1.78 -5.48
C PHE A 434 -17.01 2.72 -6.70
N PRO A 435 -17.94 3.70 -6.89
CA PRO A 435 -17.98 4.51 -8.10
C PRO A 435 -16.76 5.43 -8.28
N GLY A 436 -16.09 5.81 -7.19
CA GLY A 436 -14.87 6.63 -7.22
C GLY A 436 -13.57 5.83 -7.19
N GLU A 437 -13.63 4.49 -7.35
CA GLU A 437 -12.42 3.66 -7.36
C GLU A 437 -11.55 3.97 -8.60
N ILE A 438 -10.23 3.87 -8.45
CA ILE A 438 -9.23 4.08 -9.51
C ILE A 438 -9.50 3.18 -10.71
N TYR A 439 -9.88 1.94 -10.44
CA TYR A 439 -10.29 0.96 -11.44
C TYR A 439 -11.59 0.28 -11.02
N ARG A 440 -12.64 0.51 -11.77
CA ARG A 440 -13.92 -0.15 -11.60
C ARG A 440 -13.96 -1.41 -12.46
N ALA A 441 -13.78 -2.55 -11.82
CA ALA A 441 -13.78 -3.82 -12.52
C ALA A 441 -15.17 -4.18 -13.06
N PRO A 442 -15.33 -4.44 -14.36
CA PRO A 442 -16.61 -4.92 -14.91
C PRO A 442 -17.00 -6.29 -14.33
N PRO A 443 -18.29 -6.55 -14.15
CA PRO A 443 -18.78 -7.88 -13.72
C PRO A 443 -18.22 -9.01 -14.60
N SER A 444 -18.25 -8.84 -15.93
CA SER A 444 -17.76 -9.82 -16.91
C SER A 444 -16.28 -10.20 -16.74
N TRP A 445 -15.43 -9.21 -16.44
CA TRP A 445 -14.01 -9.47 -16.18
C TRP A 445 -13.80 -10.15 -14.83
N THR A 446 -14.59 -9.76 -13.84
CA THR A 446 -14.54 -10.31 -12.49
C THR A 446 -14.99 -11.78 -12.47
N GLU A 447 -16.12 -12.10 -13.11
CA GLU A 447 -16.61 -13.48 -13.27
C GLU A 447 -15.65 -14.39 -14.04
N ARG A 448 -15.00 -13.84 -15.08
CA ARG A 448 -13.99 -14.56 -15.85
C ARG A 448 -12.75 -14.89 -15.00
N SER A 449 -12.39 -14.02 -14.07
CA SER A 449 -11.17 -14.10 -13.29
C SER A 449 -11.32 -14.91 -12.00
N TYR A 450 -12.45 -14.78 -11.31
CA TYR A 450 -12.72 -15.46 -10.02
C TYR A 450 -13.72 -16.59 -10.20
N HIS A 451 -13.23 -17.82 -10.31
CA HIS A 451 -14.07 -19.00 -10.57
C HIS A 451 -15.05 -19.32 -9.42
N LYS A 452 -14.82 -18.82 -8.23
CA LYS A 452 -15.70 -18.95 -7.05
C LYS A 452 -16.20 -17.61 -6.56
N LEU A 453 -16.66 -16.76 -7.47
CA LEU A 453 -17.29 -15.50 -7.14
C LEU A 453 -18.64 -15.77 -6.45
N ILE A 454 -18.76 -15.43 -5.16
CA ILE A 454 -19.97 -15.64 -4.35
C ILE A 454 -20.78 -14.37 -4.14
N TYR A 455 -20.19 -13.22 -4.41
CA TYR A 455 -20.82 -11.90 -4.27
C TYR A 455 -20.16 -10.90 -5.20
N PHE A 456 -20.97 -10.11 -5.88
CA PHE A 456 -20.55 -8.95 -6.66
C PHE A 456 -21.59 -7.85 -6.49
N ASN A 457 -21.16 -6.66 -6.10
CA ASN A 457 -22.04 -5.50 -5.99
C ASN A 457 -21.34 -4.22 -6.45
N GLU A 458 -22.07 -3.37 -7.15
CA GLU A 458 -21.69 -1.99 -7.46
C GLU A 458 -22.52 -1.06 -6.56
N VAL A 459 -21.84 -0.24 -5.76
CA VAL A 459 -22.49 0.71 -4.86
C VAL A 459 -22.56 2.10 -5.48
N ASP A 460 -23.37 2.99 -4.91
CA ASP A 460 -23.69 4.28 -5.48
C ASP A 460 -22.81 5.45 -5.00
N LYS A 461 -21.96 5.22 -3.98
CA LYS A 461 -21.11 6.24 -3.37
C LYS A 461 -19.85 5.64 -2.77
N GLY A 462 -18.84 6.50 -2.54
CA GLY A 462 -17.54 6.12 -2.03
C GLY A 462 -16.49 5.98 -3.12
N GLY A 463 -15.24 6.09 -2.75
CA GLY A 463 -14.08 5.99 -3.61
C GLY A 463 -13.11 4.92 -3.15
N HIS A 464 -11.84 5.16 -3.45
CA HIS A 464 -10.75 4.26 -3.18
C HIS A 464 -10.59 3.94 -1.69
N PHE A 465 -10.76 4.93 -0.83
CA PHE A 465 -10.69 4.78 0.64
C PHE A 465 -12.07 4.42 1.22
N ALA A 466 -12.67 3.36 0.70
CA ALA A 466 -14.06 2.98 0.93
C ALA A 466 -14.47 2.97 2.41
N ALA A 467 -13.67 2.33 3.28
CA ALA A 467 -13.93 2.25 4.72
C ALA A 467 -13.80 3.62 5.44
N TRP A 468 -12.98 4.51 4.90
CA TRP A 468 -12.77 5.84 5.45
C TRP A 468 -13.89 6.80 5.05
N GLU A 469 -14.26 6.76 3.76
CA GLU A 469 -15.28 7.65 3.17
C GLU A 469 -16.70 7.21 3.54
N GLN A 470 -16.98 5.90 3.54
CA GLN A 470 -18.32 5.32 3.70
C GLN A 470 -18.31 4.12 4.67
N PRO A 471 -17.92 4.31 5.96
CA PRO A 471 -17.70 3.21 6.90
C PRO A 471 -18.93 2.34 7.14
N GLN A 472 -20.14 2.94 7.14
CA GLN A 472 -21.39 2.21 7.32
C GLN A 472 -21.69 1.32 6.10
N LEU A 473 -21.63 1.89 4.89
CA LEU A 473 -21.83 1.15 3.63
C LEU A 473 -20.80 0.04 3.49
N PHE A 474 -19.52 0.34 3.77
CA PHE A 474 -18.47 -0.67 3.76
C PHE A 474 -18.79 -1.85 4.69
N ALA A 475 -19.26 -1.59 5.91
CA ALA A 475 -19.63 -2.64 6.84
C ALA A 475 -20.86 -3.43 6.36
N GLU A 476 -21.83 -2.78 5.71
CA GLU A 476 -23.00 -3.44 5.10
C GLU A 476 -22.56 -4.39 3.99
N GLU A 477 -21.64 -3.95 3.13
CA GLU A 477 -21.06 -4.78 2.08
C GLU A 477 -20.30 -6.00 2.65
N MET A 478 -19.50 -5.82 3.72
CA MET A 478 -18.83 -6.95 4.39
C MET A 478 -19.84 -7.98 4.95
N ARG A 479 -20.92 -7.51 5.55
CA ARG A 479 -21.98 -8.39 6.05
C ARG A 479 -22.67 -9.16 4.94
N ALA A 480 -22.96 -8.49 3.81
CA ALA A 480 -23.58 -9.11 2.65
C ALA A 480 -22.63 -10.13 1.98
N ALA A 481 -21.39 -9.72 1.74
CA ALA A 481 -20.36 -10.50 1.07
C ALA A 481 -20.06 -11.84 1.77
N PHE A 482 -19.95 -11.82 3.09
CA PHE A 482 -19.58 -13.00 3.87
C PHE A 482 -20.74 -13.76 4.51
N ARG A 483 -21.98 -13.40 4.19
CA ARG A 483 -23.17 -14.04 4.77
C ARG A 483 -23.20 -15.55 4.58
N SER A 484 -22.82 -16.05 3.42
CA SER A 484 -22.81 -17.48 3.09
C SER A 484 -21.67 -18.27 3.74
N LEU A 485 -20.72 -17.60 4.40
CA LEU A 485 -19.54 -18.21 5.01
C LEU A 485 -19.59 -18.27 6.55
N ARG A 486 -20.69 -17.84 7.15
CA ARG A 486 -20.91 -17.83 8.61
C ARG A 486 -21.27 -19.18 9.20
#